data_ffdd30c3cb6516f2a39a479d1d6ff3b4
#
_entry.id   ffdd30c3cb6516f2a39a479d1d6ff3b4
#
_cell.length_a   1.000
_cell.length_b   1.000
_cell.length_c   1.000
_cell.angle_alpha   90.00
_cell.angle_beta   90.00
_cell.angle_gamma   90.00
#
_symmetry.space_group_name_H-M   'P 1'
#
loop_
_entity.id
_entity.type
_entity.pdbx_description
1 polymer ?
#
loop_
_entity_poly.entity_id
_entity_poly.type
_entity_poly.pdbx_seq_one_letter_code
_entity_poly.pdbx_strand_id
1 'polypeptide(L)'
;FSNSVFLEKASMGMGAHVREGTLLEEQSGGAHCVGLKQTILFPFVTLGSLVNFCDCLMAGGTSRQNHSEVGSSYIHFNFTPDADKATPSLIGDVPRGVMLNQPPIFLGGQGGLVGPSCLGYGNVVAAGCILRGDYPEGNRLIRPPASPGAVKDFIAAAYPGFTRIVENNLLYLANLAALDAWYREVRKPFLEAQEFGPLLFAGVMDQLDLARKERARRLEEMAEKAATDVPAGQPPAAARARREFREHVRVVTGVFQERTRSDATERLRDAFLEDFRKAAGEDRRDYIAAIQGLPAEVSAGGVRWLGSLVEDLCARAARVVPSMNLFRNPA
;
A
#
# COMPACT_ATOMS: atom_id res chain seq x y z
N PHE A 1 -15.34 5.21 -15.97
CA PHE A 1 -14.22 4.43 -15.47
C PHE A 1 -13.24 4.17 -16.61
N SER A 2 -11.94 4.22 -16.34
CA SER A 2 -10.92 4.00 -17.36
C SER A 2 -9.73 3.25 -16.77
N ASN A 3 -9.25 2.24 -17.51
CA ASN A 3 -8.04 1.49 -17.18
C ASN A 3 -7.97 1.07 -15.70
N SER A 4 -8.98 0.36 -15.24
CA SER A 4 -9.18 -0.13 -13.87
C SER A 4 -9.84 -1.51 -13.88
N VAL A 5 -9.66 -2.28 -12.82
CA VAL A 5 -10.25 -3.62 -12.68
C VAL A 5 -11.18 -3.63 -11.48
N PHE A 6 -12.36 -4.20 -11.66
CA PHE A 6 -13.35 -4.46 -10.63
C PHE A 6 -13.57 -5.97 -10.55
N LEU A 7 -13.29 -6.56 -9.40
CA LEU A 7 -13.55 -7.97 -9.16
C LEU A 7 -15.01 -8.20 -8.73
N GLU A 8 -15.36 -9.43 -8.40
CA GLU A 8 -16.73 -9.85 -8.13
C GLU A 8 -17.44 -8.94 -7.11
N LYS A 9 -18.60 -8.41 -7.49
CA LYS A 9 -19.43 -7.51 -6.67
C LYS A 9 -18.75 -6.20 -6.23
N ALA A 10 -17.58 -5.86 -6.77
CA ALA A 10 -17.02 -4.53 -6.56
C ALA A 10 -17.85 -3.48 -7.32
N SER A 11 -18.10 -2.33 -6.69
CA SER A 11 -19.00 -1.32 -7.26
C SER A 11 -18.68 0.10 -6.82
N MET A 12 -19.05 1.08 -7.65
CA MET A 12 -18.97 2.49 -7.37
C MET A 12 -20.29 3.19 -7.66
N GLY A 13 -20.69 4.10 -6.78
CA GLY A 13 -21.89 4.89 -6.91
C GLY A 13 -21.82 5.96 -8.01
N MET A 14 -22.94 6.65 -8.21
CA MET A 14 -23.11 7.67 -9.23
C MET A 14 -22.06 8.79 -9.10
N GLY A 15 -21.54 9.27 -10.23
CA GLY A 15 -20.56 10.35 -10.27
C GLY A 15 -19.13 9.95 -9.85
N ALA A 16 -18.88 8.66 -9.60
CA ALA A 16 -17.54 8.21 -9.32
C ALA A 16 -16.61 8.29 -10.54
N HIS A 17 -15.36 8.70 -10.33
CA HIS A 17 -14.33 8.78 -11.35
C HIS A 17 -13.15 7.89 -10.99
N VAL A 18 -13.13 6.68 -11.55
CA VAL A 18 -12.09 5.67 -11.33
C VAL A 18 -11.15 5.65 -12.52
N ARG A 19 -9.85 5.79 -12.24
CA ARG A 19 -8.80 5.95 -13.25
C ARG A 19 -7.73 4.86 -13.14
N GLU A 20 -6.73 4.95 -14.01
CA GLU A 20 -5.64 3.99 -14.17
C GLU A 20 -4.92 3.60 -12.85
N GLY A 21 -4.41 2.38 -12.82
CA GLY A 21 -3.72 1.80 -11.67
C GLY A 21 -4.67 1.47 -10.51
N THR A 22 -5.97 1.37 -10.77
CA THR A 22 -6.97 1.09 -9.74
C THR A 22 -7.45 -0.36 -9.84
N LEU A 23 -7.39 -1.05 -8.71
CA LEU A 23 -7.90 -2.40 -8.51
C LEU A 23 -8.88 -2.41 -7.33
N LEU A 24 -10.10 -2.82 -7.61
CA LEU A 24 -11.16 -3.00 -6.61
C LEU A 24 -11.40 -4.50 -6.47
N GLU A 25 -11.00 -5.06 -5.33
CA GLU A 25 -11.18 -6.48 -5.06
C GLU A 25 -12.62 -6.79 -4.64
N GLU A 26 -12.92 -8.06 -4.40
CA GLU A 26 -14.28 -8.55 -4.21
C GLU A 26 -15.07 -7.76 -3.17
N GLN A 27 -16.28 -7.38 -3.51
CA GLN A 27 -17.22 -6.70 -2.62
C GLN A 27 -16.71 -5.35 -2.08
N SER A 28 -15.58 -4.84 -2.60
CA SER A 28 -15.13 -3.49 -2.27
C SER A 28 -15.91 -2.45 -3.05
N GLY A 29 -15.94 -1.22 -2.56
CA GLY A 29 -16.66 -0.20 -3.31
C GLY A 29 -16.71 1.17 -2.67
N GLY A 30 -17.45 2.06 -3.29
CA GLY A 30 -17.64 3.42 -2.82
C GLY A 30 -19.00 3.99 -3.18
N ALA A 31 -19.43 4.98 -2.38
CA ALA A 31 -20.67 5.70 -2.60
C ALA A 31 -20.51 6.72 -3.76
N HIS A 32 -21.35 7.75 -3.81
CA HIS A 32 -21.37 8.70 -4.91
C HIS A 32 -20.17 9.68 -4.88
N CYS A 33 -19.76 10.14 -6.07
CA CYS A 33 -18.71 11.16 -6.25
C CYS A 33 -17.37 10.78 -5.62
N VAL A 34 -16.95 9.53 -5.76
CA VAL A 34 -15.64 9.03 -5.30
C VAL A 34 -14.63 9.17 -6.44
N GLY A 35 -13.46 9.73 -6.16
CA GLY A 35 -12.32 9.83 -7.07
C GLY A 35 -11.21 8.87 -6.70
N LEU A 36 -10.85 7.94 -7.61
CA LEU A 36 -9.76 6.98 -7.42
C LEU A 36 -8.75 7.04 -8.56
N LYS A 37 -7.48 6.89 -8.21
CA LYS A 37 -6.37 6.70 -9.15
C LYS A 37 -5.22 6.04 -8.41
N GLN A 38 -4.57 5.04 -9.01
CA GLN A 38 -3.45 4.34 -8.37
C GLN A 38 -3.84 3.81 -6.98
N THR A 39 -5.03 3.21 -6.88
CA THR A 39 -5.65 2.80 -5.63
C THR A 39 -6.00 1.33 -5.67
N ILE A 40 -5.62 0.61 -4.63
CA ILE A 40 -5.95 -0.81 -4.47
C ILE A 40 -6.82 -0.94 -3.22
N LEU A 41 -8.06 -1.39 -3.40
CA LEU A 41 -8.97 -1.69 -2.31
C LEU A 41 -9.12 -3.20 -2.20
N PHE A 42 -8.75 -3.74 -1.06
CA PHE A 42 -8.89 -5.16 -0.73
C PHE A 42 -10.37 -5.51 -0.53
N PRO A 43 -10.71 -6.81 -0.47
CA PRO A 43 -12.07 -7.24 -0.28
C PRO A 43 -12.76 -6.51 0.88
N PHE A 44 -14.04 -6.17 0.66
CA PHE A 44 -14.95 -5.50 1.59
C PHE A 44 -14.68 -4.00 1.85
N VAL A 45 -13.49 -3.46 1.56
CA VAL A 45 -13.18 -2.04 1.81
C VAL A 45 -14.24 -1.13 1.20
N THR A 46 -14.79 -0.22 1.99
CA THR A 46 -15.90 0.65 1.59
C THR A 46 -15.54 2.12 1.75
N LEU A 47 -15.85 2.90 0.73
CA LEU A 47 -15.64 4.35 0.75
C LEU A 47 -16.99 5.07 0.85
N GLY A 48 -17.09 6.04 1.74
CA GLY A 48 -18.20 6.97 1.82
C GLY A 48 -18.28 7.88 0.59
N SER A 49 -19.22 8.82 0.61
CA SER A 49 -19.44 9.76 -0.48
C SER A 49 -18.39 10.87 -0.49
N LEU A 50 -18.12 11.45 -1.67
CA LEU A 50 -17.25 12.63 -1.82
C LEU A 50 -15.81 12.35 -1.33
N VAL A 51 -15.32 11.14 -1.49
CA VAL A 51 -13.98 10.73 -1.10
C VAL A 51 -13.02 10.91 -2.28
N ASN A 52 -11.86 11.55 -2.04
CA ASN A 52 -10.74 11.56 -2.98
C ASN A 52 -9.61 10.70 -2.41
N PHE A 53 -9.44 9.49 -2.97
CA PHE A 53 -8.55 8.47 -2.41
C PHE A 53 -7.62 7.93 -3.50
N CYS A 54 -6.54 8.67 -3.75
CA CYS A 54 -5.56 8.35 -4.78
C CYS A 54 -4.21 7.95 -4.15
N ASP A 55 -3.46 7.08 -4.83
CA ASP A 55 -2.14 6.61 -4.37
C ASP A 55 -2.22 5.88 -3.00
N CYS A 56 -3.20 5.00 -2.83
CA CYS A 56 -3.43 4.25 -1.59
C CYS A 56 -3.58 2.76 -1.84
N LEU A 57 -3.15 1.96 -0.87
CA LEU A 57 -3.58 0.58 -0.69
C LEU A 57 -4.30 0.49 0.64
N MET A 58 -5.52 -0.04 0.65
CA MET A 58 -6.29 -0.22 1.88
C MET A 58 -6.82 -1.65 1.99
N ALA A 59 -6.60 -2.25 3.16
CA ALA A 59 -7.01 -3.60 3.48
C ALA A 59 -7.71 -3.64 4.85
N GLY A 60 -8.15 -4.83 5.26
CA GLY A 60 -8.79 -5.08 6.56
C GLY A 60 -10.30 -5.23 6.47
N GLY A 61 -10.82 -5.94 7.45
CA GLY A 61 -12.21 -6.41 7.46
C GLY A 61 -12.31 -7.88 7.06
N THR A 62 -13.43 -8.48 7.44
CA THR A 62 -13.69 -9.92 7.28
C THR A 62 -14.99 -10.22 6.53
N SER A 63 -15.83 -9.19 6.32
CA SER A 63 -17.13 -9.32 5.64
C SER A 63 -17.69 -7.95 5.29
N ARG A 64 -18.85 -7.94 4.60
CA ARG A 64 -19.63 -6.70 4.36
C ARG A 64 -20.17 -6.05 5.64
N GLN A 65 -20.29 -6.78 6.73
CA GLN A 65 -20.74 -6.27 8.04
C GLN A 65 -19.56 -5.87 8.94
N ASN A 66 -18.34 -6.30 8.58
CA ASN A 66 -17.13 -6.00 9.34
C ASN A 66 -16.00 -5.65 8.36
N HIS A 67 -16.00 -4.43 7.85
CA HIS A 67 -15.13 -3.96 6.79
C HIS A 67 -14.38 -2.68 7.15
N SER A 68 -13.23 -2.49 6.54
CA SER A 68 -12.55 -1.21 6.60
C SER A 68 -13.34 -0.14 5.86
N GLU A 69 -13.41 1.06 6.46
CA GLU A 69 -14.25 2.13 5.93
C GLU A 69 -13.52 3.47 5.92
N VAL A 70 -13.73 4.22 4.84
CA VAL A 70 -13.36 5.63 4.74
C VAL A 70 -14.63 6.46 4.80
N GLY A 71 -14.78 7.27 5.83
CA GLY A 71 -15.94 8.14 6.02
C GLY A 71 -16.04 9.22 4.93
N SER A 72 -17.26 9.76 4.75
CA SER A 72 -17.55 10.73 3.68
C SER A 72 -16.69 11.98 3.77
N SER A 73 -16.44 12.60 2.61
CA SER A 73 -15.63 13.84 2.47
C SER A 73 -14.19 13.68 2.97
N TYR A 74 -13.61 12.50 2.79
CA TYR A 74 -12.22 12.23 3.16
C TYR A 74 -11.27 12.48 1.99
N ILE A 75 -10.08 13.02 2.28
CA ILE A 75 -9.07 13.30 1.26
C ILE A 75 -7.75 12.64 1.63
N HIS A 76 -7.20 11.84 0.73
CA HIS A 76 -5.78 11.50 0.76
C HIS A 76 -4.99 12.60 0.03
N PHE A 77 -4.18 13.33 0.78
CA PHE A 77 -3.34 14.39 0.22
C PHE A 77 -2.09 13.77 -0.42
N ASN A 78 -2.17 13.58 -1.72
CA ASN A 78 -1.15 12.92 -2.53
C ASN A 78 -0.37 13.87 -3.43
N PHE A 79 -0.38 15.16 -3.13
CA PHE A 79 0.27 16.20 -3.92
C PHE A 79 1.00 17.17 -3.00
N THR A 80 2.24 17.52 -3.35
CA THR A 80 3.07 18.45 -2.59
C THR A 80 3.27 19.77 -3.35
N PRO A 81 3.64 20.87 -2.66
CA PRO A 81 3.99 22.12 -3.32
C PRO A 81 5.12 21.99 -4.35
N ASP A 82 6.00 21.01 -4.19
CA ASP A 82 7.10 20.70 -5.10
C ASP A 82 6.65 19.90 -6.35
N ALA A 83 5.34 19.73 -6.52
CA ALA A 83 4.72 19.02 -7.63
C ALA A 83 5.22 17.57 -7.81
N ASP A 84 5.60 16.91 -6.73
CA ASP A 84 5.86 15.46 -6.70
C ASP A 84 4.67 14.70 -6.11
N LYS A 85 4.65 13.39 -6.33
CA LYS A 85 3.63 12.47 -5.84
C LYS A 85 4.25 11.24 -5.20
N ALA A 86 5.39 11.39 -4.55
CA ALA A 86 6.02 10.34 -3.75
C ALA A 86 5.32 10.19 -2.39
N THR A 87 4.01 10.11 -2.43
CA THR A 87 3.10 10.18 -1.28
C THR A 87 2.16 8.98 -1.15
N PRO A 88 2.56 7.73 -1.52
CA PRO A 88 1.65 6.59 -1.39
C PRO A 88 1.43 6.24 0.08
N SER A 89 0.20 5.86 0.44
CA SER A 89 -0.11 5.41 1.79
C SER A 89 -0.55 3.95 1.83
N LEU A 90 -0.02 3.24 2.83
CA LEU A 90 -0.30 1.84 3.12
C LEU A 90 -1.22 1.78 4.35
N ILE A 91 -2.48 1.42 4.14
CA ILE A 91 -3.51 1.35 5.17
C ILE A 91 -3.84 -0.12 5.39
N GLY A 92 -3.18 -0.72 6.37
CA GLY A 92 -2.96 -2.16 6.45
C GLY A 92 -1.83 -2.60 5.52
N ASP A 93 -1.30 -3.80 5.70
CA ASP A 93 -0.24 -4.38 4.86
C ASP A 93 -0.75 -5.58 4.05
N VAL A 94 -0.04 -5.92 2.98
CA VAL A 94 -0.38 -7.03 2.10
C VAL A 94 -0.21 -8.39 2.79
N PRO A 95 0.90 -8.69 3.48
CA PRO A 95 1.12 -10.01 4.08
C PRO A 95 -0.03 -10.50 4.97
N ARG A 96 -0.59 -9.62 5.79
CA ARG A 96 -1.71 -9.92 6.68
C ARG A 96 -3.06 -9.74 5.99
N GLY A 97 -3.18 -8.70 5.16
CA GLY A 97 -4.43 -8.31 4.51
C GLY A 97 -5.01 -9.36 3.58
N VAL A 98 -4.17 -10.06 2.83
CA VAL A 98 -4.61 -11.11 1.89
C VAL A 98 -5.20 -12.34 2.60
N MET A 99 -5.02 -12.46 3.92
CA MET A 99 -5.59 -13.54 4.73
C MET A 99 -7.06 -13.29 5.11
N LEU A 100 -7.60 -12.10 4.85
CA LEU A 100 -8.99 -11.70 5.07
C LEU A 100 -9.50 -11.94 6.50
N ASN A 101 -8.62 -11.89 7.48
CA ASN A 101 -8.90 -12.13 8.89
C ASN A 101 -8.47 -10.98 9.81
N GLN A 102 -8.06 -9.85 9.24
CA GLN A 102 -7.60 -8.70 10.01
C GLN A 102 -8.78 -7.80 10.45
N PRO A 103 -8.69 -7.16 11.63
CA PRO A 103 -9.69 -6.20 12.05
C PRO A 103 -9.75 -5.02 11.08
N PRO A 104 -10.95 -4.41 10.92
CA PRO A 104 -11.13 -3.27 10.02
C PRO A 104 -10.41 -2.02 10.51
N ILE A 105 -10.04 -1.16 9.55
CA ILE A 105 -9.52 0.18 9.80
C ILE A 105 -10.62 1.19 9.48
N PHE A 106 -10.86 2.14 10.37
CA PHE A 106 -11.84 3.19 10.16
C PHE A 106 -11.17 4.56 10.07
N LEU A 107 -11.39 5.24 8.94
CA LEU A 107 -10.96 6.62 8.72
C LEU A 107 -12.17 7.55 8.81
N GLY A 108 -12.24 8.33 9.88
CA GLY A 108 -13.38 9.22 10.15
C GLY A 108 -13.62 10.26 9.07
N GLY A 109 -14.89 10.48 8.71
CA GLY A 109 -15.29 11.42 7.66
C GLY A 109 -14.87 12.86 7.93
N GLN A 110 -14.91 13.72 6.91
CA GLN A 110 -14.38 15.09 6.92
C GLN A 110 -12.93 15.18 7.42
N GLY A 111 -12.19 14.11 7.22
CA GLY A 111 -10.79 13.97 7.61
C GLY A 111 -9.85 13.94 6.42
N GLY A 112 -8.60 13.66 6.70
CA GLY A 112 -7.59 13.50 5.67
C GLY A 112 -6.36 12.76 6.15
N LEU A 113 -5.59 12.27 5.19
CA LEU A 113 -4.31 11.61 5.39
C LEU A 113 -3.26 12.25 4.48
N VAL A 114 -2.22 12.81 5.09
CA VAL A 114 -1.10 13.39 4.33
C VAL A 114 -0.09 12.30 4.05
N GLY A 115 -0.03 11.87 2.80
CA GLY A 115 0.91 10.84 2.38
C GLY A 115 2.37 11.31 2.30
N PRO A 116 3.33 10.39 2.35
CA PRO A 116 3.12 8.96 2.59
C PRO A 116 2.87 8.65 4.06
N SER A 117 2.09 7.61 4.33
CA SER A 117 1.76 7.19 5.70
C SER A 117 1.50 5.68 5.77
N CYS A 118 1.78 5.06 6.92
CA CYS A 118 1.46 3.67 7.22
C CYS A 118 0.52 3.58 8.43
N LEU A 119 -0.58 2.83 8.28
CA LEU A 119 -1.55 2.57 9.36
C LEU A 119 -1.70 1.06 9.59
N GLY A 120 -1.64 0.64 10.86
CA GLY A 120 -1.90 -0.74 11.27
C GLY A 120 -3.39 -1.08 11.33
N TYR A 121 -3.69 -2.37 11.34
CA TYR A 121 -5.06 -2.91 11.43
C TYR A 121 -5.76 -2.58 12.75
N GLY A 122 -7.08 -2.45 12.70
CA GLY A 122 -7.91 -2.15 13.88
C GLY A 122 -7.84 -0.70 14.36
N ASN A 123 -7.13 0.17 13.66
CA ASN A 123 -7.07 1.58 14.01
C ASN A 123 -8.36 2.31 13.64
N VAL A 124 -8.82 3.14 14.56
CA VAL A 124 -9.97 4.03 14.40
C VAL A 124 -9.49 5.47 14.44
N VAL A 125 -9.60 6.19 13.34
CA VAL A 125 -9.31 7.62 13.27
C VAL A 125 -10.59 8.39 13.47
N ALA A 126 -10.58 9.34 14.42
CA ALA A 126 -11.75 10.16 14.70
C ALA A 126 -12.09 11.08 13.50
N ALA A 127 -13.38 11.39 13.33
CA ALA A 127 -13.83 12.30 12.28
C ALA A 127 -13.21 13.70 12.42
N GLY A 128 -13.05 14.39 11.31
CA GLY A 128 -12.46 15.73 11.25
C GLY A 128 -10.95 15.79 11.48
N CYS A 129 -10.28 14.64 11.60
CA CYS A 129 -8.84 14.58 11.85
C CYS A 129 -8.03 14.54 10.55
N ILE A 130 -6.94 15.31 10.50
CA ILE A 130 -5.93 15.21 9.44
C ILE A 130 -4.69 14.53 10.01
N LEU A 131 -4.45 13.30 9.57
CA LEU A 131 -3.28 12.53 9.98
C LEU A 131 -2.01 13.00 9.23
N ARG A 132 -0.89 13.02 9.98
CA ARG A 132 0.45 13.29 9.47
C ARG A 132 1.42 12.35 10.17
N GLY A 133 2.08 11.48 9.43
CA GLY A 133 3.01 10.50 9.98
C GLY A 133 2.44 9.09 10.00
N ASP A 134 3.12 8.19 10.70
CA ASP A 134 2.86 6.76 10.67
C ASP A 134 2.25 6.28 11.98
N TYR A 135 1.33 5.32 11.89
CA TYR A 135 0.62 4.69 13.00
C TYR A 135 0.58 3.18 12.76
N PRO A 136 1.75 2.51 12.75
CA PRO A 136 1.85 1.09 12.38
C PRO A 136 1.25 0.16 13.43
N GLU A 137 1.17 0.62 14.68
CA GLU A 137 0.52 -0.13 15.75
C GLU A 137 -0.99 -0.24 15.52
N GLY A 138 -1.54 -1.42 15.77
CA GLY A 138 -2.96 -1.67 15.57
C GLY A 138 -3.83 -1.40 16.82
N ASN A 139 -5.15 -1.44 16.61
CA ASN A 139 -6.17 -1.36 17.67
C ASN A 139 -6.11 -0.07 18.51
N ARG A 140 -5.84 1.06 17.87
CA ARG A 140 -5.75 2.37 18.51
C ARG A 140 -6.91 3.29 18.09
N LEU A 141 -7.37 4.12 19.01
CA LEU A 141 -8.18 5.29 18.70
C LEU A 141 -7.23 6.49 18.49
N ILE A 142 -7.17 6.99 17.28
CA ILE A 142 -6.27 8.06 16.88
C ILE A 142 -7.02 9.39 16.82
N ARG A 143 -6.62 10.32 17.67
CA ARG A 143 -7.09 11.71 17.72
C ARG A 143 -5.85 12.62 17.80
N PRO A 144 -5.23 12.95 16.68
CA PRO A 144 -4.08 13.84 16.74
C PRO A 144 -4.48 15.19 17.35
N PRO A 145 -3.63 15.79 18.17
CA PRO A 145 -3.90 17.13 18.68
C PRO A 145 -4.01 18.11 17.51
N ALA A 146 -4.79 19.17 17.68
CA ALA A 146 -4.80 20.26 16.72
C ALA A 146 -3.39 20.81 16.59
N SER A 147 -2.87 20.87 15.36
CA SER A 147 -1.55 21.45 15.12
C SER A 147 -1.58 22.92 15.55
N PRO A 148 -0.65 23.36 16.42
CA PRO A 148 -0.54 24.80 16.70
C PRO A 148 -0.31 25.54 15.40
N GLY A 149 -1.00 26.66 15.22
CA GLY A 149 -0.81 27.50 14.06
C GLY A 149 0.67 27.96 13.98
N ALA A 150 1.25 27.93 12.80
CA ALA A 150 2.59 28.45 12.57
C ALA A 150 2.65 29.12 11.20
N VAL A 151 3.34 30.26 11.16
CA VAL A 151 3.77 30.92 9.93
C VAL A 151 5.28 30.82 9.87
N LYS A 152 5.79 30.22 8.81
CA LYS A 152 7.22 29.98 8.59
C LYS A 152 7.56 30.26 7.13
N ASP A 153 8.80 30.57 6.85
CA ASP A 153 9.29 30.68 5.49
C ASP A 153 9.12 29.33 4.76
N PHE A 154 8.61 29.39 3.55
CA PHE A 154 8.52 28.22 2.68
C PHE A 154 9.86 28.01 1.97
N ILE A 155 10.43 26.85 2.12
CA ILE A 155 11.66 26.42 1.43
C ILE A 155 11.28 25.30 0.46
N ALA A 156 11.34 25.56 -0.83
CA ALA A 156 11.07 24.57 -1.88
C ALA A 156 12.08 23.40 -1.80
N ALA A 157 11.62 22.21 -2.14
CA ALA A 157 12.42 20.98 -2.17
C ALA A 157 13.14 20.62 -0.85
N ALA A 158 12.70 21.17 0.27
CA ALA A 158 13.29 20.91 1.59
C ALA A 158 13.06 19.49 2.10
N TYR A 159 11.93 18.88 1.78
CA TYR A 159 11.51 17.53 2.19
C TYR A 159 11.81 17.22 3.67
N PRO A 160 11.13 17.86 4.61
CA PRO A 160 11.25 17.49 6.01
C PRO A 160 10.84 16.03 6.20
N GLY A 161 11.68 15.24 6.93
CA GLY A 161 11.46 13.81 7.07
C GLY A 161 11.79 12.97 5.82
N PHE A 162 12.76 13.40 5.02
CA PHE A 162 13.17 12.74 3.77
C PHE A 162 13.36 11.22 3.92
N THR A 163 14.07 10.77 4.97
CA THR A 163 14.28 9.33 5.24
C THR A 163 12.96 8.59 5.39
N ARG A 164 12.04 9.10 6.21
CA ARG A 164 10.70 8.52 6.39
C ARG A 164 9.90 8.46 5.08
N ILE A 165 9.98 9.51 4.27
CA ILE A 165 9.31 9.53 2.96
C ILE A 165 9.86 8.41 2.07
N VAL A 166 11.17 8.23 2.03
CA VAL A 166 11.80 7.15 1.28
C VAL A 166 11.39 5.78 1.83
N GLU A 167 11.50 5.54 3.14
CA GLU A 167 11.10 4.29 3.78
C GLU A 167 9.68 3.89 3.45
N ASN A 168 8.73 4.81 3.57
CA ASN A 168 7.32 4.54 3.24
C ASN A 168 7.10 4.20 1.76
N ASN A 169 7.81 4.87 0.84
CA ASN A 169 7.75 4.53 -0.58
C ASN A 169 8.32 3.12 -0.86
N LEU A 170 9.46 2.78 -0.25
CA LEU A 170 10.06 1.45 -0.42
C LEU A 170 9.18 0.36 0.19
N LEU A 171 8.61 0.61 1.37
CA LEU A 171 7.66 -0.31 2.01
C LEU A 171 6.40 -0.51 1.15
N TYR A 172 5.89 0.56 0.54
CA TYR A 172 4.76 0.47 -0.38
C TYR A 172 5.10 -0.36 -1.62
N LEU A 173 6.27 -0.14 -2.24
CA LEU A 173 6.76 -0.92 -3.38
C LEU A 173 6.95 -2.39 -3.02
N ALA A 174 7.47 -2.70 -1.83
CA ALA A 174 7.62 -4.07 -1.34
C ALA A 174 6.26 -4.76 -1.15
N ASN A 175 5.27 -4.05 -0.63
CA ASN A 175 3.90 -4.55 -0.51
C ASN A 175 3.24 -4.79 -1.88
N LEU A 176 3.46 -3.94 -2.88
CA LEU A 176 3.01 -4.20 -4.25
C LEU A 176 3.67 -5.44 -4.85
N ALA A 177 4.95 -5.68 -4.56
CA ALA A 177 5.64 -6.90 -4.99
C ALA A 177 5.09 -8.15 -4.28
N ALA A 178 4.73 -8.05 -3.00
CA ALA A 178 4.07 -9.12 -2.26
C ALA A 178 2.67 -9.41 -2.83
N LEU A 179 1.91 -8.38 -3.21
CA LEU A 179 0.61 -8.56 -3.84
C LEU A 179 0.73 -9.20 -5.23
N ASP A 180 1.72 -8.79 -6.05
CA ASP A 180 2.01 -9.44 -7.33
C ASP A 180 2.30 -10.94 -7.14
N ALA A 181 3.13 -11.29 -6.13
CA ALA A 181 3.42 -12.69 -5.82
C ALA A 181 2.15 -13.45 -5.38
N TRP A 182 1.32 -12.86 -4.52
CA TRP A 182 0.06 -13.44 -4.10
C TRP A 182 -0.88 -13.70 -5.27
N TYR A 183 -1.02 -12.76 -6.19
CA TYR A 183 -1.85 -12.93 -7.37
C TYR A 183 -1.37 -14.07 -8.27
N ARG A 184 -0.07 -14.19 -8.48
CA ARG A 184 0.50 -15.23 -9.35
C ARG A 184 0.41 -16.63 -8.74
N GLU A 185 0.67 -16.73 -7.44
CA GLU A 185 0.81 -18.04 -6.79
C GLU A 185 -0.52 -18.55 -6.21
N VAL A 186 -1.41 -17.64 -5.77
CA VAL A 186 -2.65 -18.01 -5.06
C VAL A 186 -3.89 -17.61 -5.83
N ARG A 187 -3.98 -16.34 -6.27
CA ARG A 187 -5.22 -15.80 -6.87
C ARG A 187 -5.50 -16.30 -8.28
N LYS A 188 -4.46 -16.61 -9.05
CA LYS A 188 -4.58 -16.98 -10.46
C LYS A 188 -5.62 -18.07 -10.71
N PRO A 189 -5.59 -19.24 -10.03
CA PRO A 189 -6.59 -20.28 -10.31
C PRO A 189 -8.03 -19.88 -9.97
N PHE A 190 -8.25 -18.99 -8.99
CA PHE A 190 -9.59 -18.49 -8.66
C PHE A 190 -10.11 -17.50 -9.71
N LEU A 191 -9.25 -16.69 -10.27
CA LEU A 191 -9.63 -15.78 -11.34
C LEU A 191 -9.87 -16.55 -12.64
N GLU A 192 -8.98 -17.46 -13.02
CA GLU A 192 -9.09 -18.25 -14.23
C GLU A 192 -10.32 -19.17 -14.26
N ALA A 193 -10.88 -19.52 -13.10
CA ALA A 193 -12.13 -20.28 -12.98
C ALA A 193 -13.40 -19.46 -13.26
N GLN A 194 -13.29 -18.13 -13.37
CA GLN A 194 -14.41 -17.22 -13.65
C GLN A 194 -14.63 -17.03 -15.16
N GLU A 195 -15.79 -16.50 -15.52
CA GLU A 195 -16.04 -16.05 -16.89
C GLU A 195 -15.02 -14.96 -17.27
N PHE A 196 -14.42 -15.06 -18.45
CA PHE A 196 -13.31 -14.20 -18.89
C PHE A 196 -12.05 -14.23 -17.99
N GLY A 197 -11.89 -15.25 -17.18
CA GLY A 197 -10.84 -15.37 -16.16
C GLY A 197 -9.43 -15.03 -16.61
N PRO A 198 -8.90 -15.56 -17.74
CA PRO A 198 -7.59 -15.20 -18.25
C PRO A 198 -7.42 -13.70 -18.56
N LEU A 199 -8.46 -13.04 -19.09
CA LEU A 199 -8.45 -11.60 -19.37
C LEU A 199 -8.50 -10.80 -18.04
N LEU A 200 -9.30 -11.26 -17.10
CA LEU A 200 -9.39 -10.64 -15.77
C LEU A 200 -8.04 -10.71 -15.04
N PHE A 201 -7.40 -11.88 -15.05
CA PHE A 201 -6.07 -12.04 -14.47
C PHE A 201 -5.03 -11.13 -15.15
N ALA A 202 -5.02 -11.09 -16.48
CA ALA A 202 -4.12 -10.20 -17.22
C ALA A 202 -4.37 -8.73 -16.85
N GLY A 203 -5.63 -8.29 -16.78
CA GLY A 203 -5.99 -6.94 -16.38
C GLY A 203 -5.52 -6.57 -14.98
N VAL A 204 -5.64 -7.48 -14.01
CA VAL A 204 -5.11 -7.26 -12.65
C VAL A 204 -3.60 -7.12 -12.68
N MET A 205 -2.90 -8.00 -13.38
CA MET A 205 -1.44 -7.95 -13.47
C MET A 205 -0.95 -6.65 -14.12
N ASP A 206 -1.68 -6.14 -15.12
CA ASP A 206 -1.40 -4.85 -15.76
C ASP A 206 -1.57 -3.68 -14.76
N GLN A 207 -2.62 -3.70 -13.92
CA GLN A 207 -2.80 -2.66 -12.90
C GLN A 207 -1.69 -2.69 -11.84
N LEU A 208 -1.26 -3.88 -11.40
CA LEU A 208 -0.16 -4.01 -10.45
C LEU A 208 1.18 -3.56 -11.04
N ASP A 209 1.43 -3.85 -12.32
CA ASP A 209 2.62 -3.37 -13.02
C ASP A 209 2.63 -1.85 -13.19
N LEU A 210 1.47 -1.27 -13.58
CA LEU A 210 1.29 0.18 -13.64
C LEU A 210 1.54 0.84 -12.28
N ALA A 211 0.99 0.29 -11.20
CA ALA A 211 1.19 0.81 -9.85
C ALA A 211 2.67 0.79 -9.45
N ARG A 212 3.39 -0.31 -9.68
CA ARG A 212 4.82 -0.41 -9.37
C ARG A 212 5.66 0.57 -10.16
N LYS A 213 5.43 0.67 -11.48
CA LYS A 213 6.14 1.59 -12.37
C LYS A 213 5.89 3.06 -11.96
N GLU A 214 4.64 3.41 -11.68
CA GLU A 214 4.29 4.76 -11.26
C GLU A 214 4.95 5.12 -9.93
N ARG A 215 4.94 4.23 -8.93
CA ARG A 215 5.59 4.49 -7.63
C ARG A 215 7.09 4.63 -7.75
N ALA A 216 7.75 3.76 -8.52
CA ALA A 216 9.18 3.87 -8.79
C ALA A 216 9.52 5.22 -9.46
N ARG A 217 8.81 5.56 -10.53
CA ARG A 217 8.98 6.83 -11.23
C ARG A 217 8.79 8.06 -10.32
N ARG A 218 7.77 8.05 -9.46
CA ARG A 218 7.52 9.17 -8.53
C ARG A 218 8.61 9.32 -7.48
N LEU A 219 9.14 8.21 -7.00
CA LEU A 219 10.27 8.22 -6.07
C LEU A 219 11.55 8.76 -6.74
N GLU A 220 11.80 8.39 -7.98
CA GLU A 220 12.91 8.90 -8.80
C GLU A 220 12.76 10.41 -9.05
N GLU A 221 11.57 10.88 -9.45
CA GLU A 221 11.28 12.30 -9.64
C GLU A 221 11.49 13.12 -8.35
N MET A 222 11.09 12.57 -7.20
CA MET A 222 11.34 13.21 -5.90
C MET A 222 12.84 13.29 -5.58
N ALA A 223 13.58 12.22 -5.85
CA ALA A 223 15.03 12.20 -5.63
C ALA A 223 15.77 13.25 -6.50
N GLU A 224 15.32 13.46 -7.73
CA GLU A 224 15.87 14.48 -8.62
C GLU A 224 15.59 15.91 -8.13
N LYS A 225 14.38 16.14 -7.59
CA LYS A 225 13.95 17.44 -7.06
C LYS A 225 14.54 17.77 -5.70
N ALA A 226 14.78 16.76 -4.87
CA ALA A 226 15.27 16.98 -3.52
C ALA A 226 16.60 17.75 -3.52
N ALA A 227 16.61 18.89 -2.84
CA ALA A 227 17.80 19.72 -2.72
C ALA A 227 18.94 18.90 -2.12
N THR A 228 20.11 18.95 -2.75
CA THR A 228 21.34 18.33 -2.25
C THR A 228 21.97 19.18 -1.15
N ASP A 229 21.74 20.49 -1.22
CA ASP A 229 22.11 21.41 -0.18
C ASP A 229 20.99 21.45 0.87
N VAL A 230 21.30 20.92 2.03
CA VAL A 230 20.33 20.83 3.14
C VAL A 230 20.10 22.23 3.71
N PRO A 231 18.84 22.58 4.08
CA PRO A 231 18.57 23.83 4.77
C PRO A 231 19.47 24.02 5.99
N ALA A 232 19.84 25.27 6.27
CA ALA A 232 20.69 25.60 7.42
C ALA A 232 20.17 24.93 8.72
N GLY A 233 21.05 24.28 9.45
CA GLY A 233 20.71 23.57 10.70
C GLY A 233 20.49 22.06 10.58
N GLN A 234 20.54 21.47 9.39
CA GLN A 234 20.56 20.02 9.28
C GLN A 234 22.00 19.47 9.32
N PRO A 235 22.22 18.25 9.89
CA PRO A 235 23.56 17.71 9.99
C PRO A 235 24.14 17.34 8.59
N PRO A 236 25.47 17.42 8.41
CA PRO A 236 26.14 17.07 7.15
C PRO A 236 25.81 15.65 6.65
N ALA A 237 25.53 14.72 7.57
CA ALA A 237 25.10 13.36 7.26
C ALA A 237 23.80 13.31 6.42
N ALA A 238 22.87 14.24 6.66
CA ALA A 238 21.63 14.32 5.90
C ALA A 238 21.87 14.72 4.44
N ALA A 239 22.81 15.63 4.18
CA ALA A 239 23.20 16.02 2.82
C ALA A 239 23.86 14.84 2.08
N ARG A 240 24.71 14.08 2.79
CA ARG A 240 25.36 12.87 2.24
C ARG A 240 24.31 11.82 1.87
N ALA A 241 23.36 11.53 2.76
CA ALA A 241 22.31 10.56 2.53
C ALA A 241 21.44 10.92 1.31
N ARG A 242 21.08 12.20 1.15
CA ARG A 242 20.31 12.68 -0.02
C ARG A 242 21.08 12.52 -1.32
N ARG A 243 22.37 12.86 -1.35
CA ARG A 243 23.22 12.68 -2.54
C ARG A 243 23.34 11.21 -2.92
N GLU A 244 23.68 10.35 -1.95
CA GLU A 244 23.76 8.89 -2.19
C GLU A 244 22.44 8.33 -2.72
N PHE A 245 21.31 8.73 -2.14
CA PHE A 245 20.00 8.30 -2.62
C PHE A 245 19.73 8.77 -4.04
N ARG A 246 19.98 10.04 -4.37
CA ARG A 246 19.80 10.58 -5.71
C ARG A 246 20.64 9.86 -6.75
N GLU A 247 21.90 9.55 -6.41
CA GLU A 247 22.82 8.83 -7.31
C GLU A 247 22.38 7.39 -7.58
N HIS A 248 21.73 6.75 -6.60
CA HIS A 248 21.41 5.32 -6.66
C HIS A 248 19.92 5.00 -6.73
N VAL A 249 19.03 6.00 -6.80
CA VAL A 249 17.58 5.78 -6.74
C VAL A 249 17.06 4.77 -7.76
N ARG A 250 17.60 4.76 -8.99
CA ARG A 250 17.21 3.79 -10.02
C ARG A 250 17.63 2.36 -9.69
N VAL A 251 18.76 2.18 -9.02
CA VAL A 251 19.18 0.85 -8.52
C VAL A 251 18.26 0.43 -7.38
N VAL A 252 17.92 1.35 -6.47
CA VAL A 252 16.98 1.12 -5.38
C VAL A 252 15.61 0.72 -5.90
N THR A 253 15.02 1.46 -6.83
CA THR A 253 13.71 1.14 -7.41
C THR A 253 13.73 -0.13 -8.25
N GLY A 254 14.87 -0.42 -8.90
CA GLY A 254 15.10 -1.65 -9.67
C GLY A 254 14.94 -2.92 -8.83
N VAL A 255 15.34 -2.90 -7.55
CA VAL A 255 15.18 -4.03 -6.62
C VAL A 255 13.73 -4.55 -6.58
N PHE A 256 12.75 -3.65 -6.67
CA PHE A 256 11.33 -4.00 -6.60
C PHE A 256 10.73 -4.43 -7.95
N GLN A 257 11.46 -4.24 -9.04
CA GLN A 257 11.07 -4.73 -10.38
C GLN A 257 11.57 -6.16 -10.64
N GLU A 258 12.62 -6.58 -9.96
CA GLU A 258 13.17 -7.92 -10.08
C GLU A 258 12.25 -8.97 -9.46
N ARG A 259 12.27 -10.17 -10.04
CA ARG A 259 11.55 -11.34 -9.50
C ARG A 259 12.45 -12.27 -8.68
N THR A 260 13.74 -12.03 -8.66
CA THR A 260 14.69 -12.83 -7.88
C THR A 260 14.40 -12.64 -6.39
N ARG A 261 14.29 -13.76 -5.68
CA ARG A 261 14.01 -13.83 -4.25
C ARG A 261 15.14 -14.57 -3.54
N SER A 262 15.27 -14.37 -2.23
CA SER A 262 16.20 -15.16 -1.44
C SER A 262 15.71 -16.61 -1.32
N ASP A 263 16.65 -17.57 -1.20
CA ASP A 263 16.32 -18.98 -0.98
C ASP A 263 15.43 -19.17 0.26
N ALA A 264 15.58 -18.32 1.27
CA ALA A 264 14.75 -18.38 2.47
C ALA A 264 13.28 -18.02 2.15
N THR A 265 13.05 -16.96 1.40
CA THR A 265 11.72 -16.54 0.96
C THR A 265 11.07 -17.58 0.04
N GLU A 266 11.85 -18.18 -0.85
CA GLU A 266 11.36 -19.24 -1.74
C GLU A 266 10.95 -20.50 -0.96
N ARG A 267 11.73 -20.93 0.02
CA ARG A 267 11.35 -22.06 0.90
C ARG A 267 10.06 -21.80 1.68
N LEU A 268 9.88 -20.57 2.19
CA LEU A 268 8.64 -20.20 2.88
C LEU A 268 7.43 -20.21 1.93
N ARG A 269 7.60 -19.75 0.69
CA ARG A 269 6.58 -19.82 -0.36
C ARG A 269 6.17 -21.27 -0.61
N ASP A 270 7.15 -22.13 -0.88
CA ASP A 270 6.89 -23.50 -1.28
C ASP A 270 6.19 -24.28 -0.17
N ALA A 271 6.63 -24.11 1.08
CA ALA A 271 5.97 -24.68 2.24
C ALA A 271 4.52 -24.19 2.39
N PHE A 272 4.30 -22.89 2.29
CA PHE A 272 2.95 -22.33 2.34
C PHE A 272 2.06 -22.87 1.21
N LEU A 273 2.55 -22.90 -0.02
CA LEU A 273 1.76 -23.36 -1.17
C LEU A 273 1.42 -24.85 -1.09
N GLU A 274 2.29 -25.67 -0.51
CA GLU A 274 2.00 -27.08 -0.24
C GLU A 274 0.85 -27.22 0.76
N ASP A 275 0.93 -26.51 1.89
CA ASP A 275 -0.10 -26.53 2.93
C ASP A 275 -1.41 -25.92 2.44
N PHE A 276 -1.34 -24.83 1.68
CA PHE A 276 -2.50 -24.17 1.05
C PHE A 276 -3.26 -25.10 0.12
N ARG A 277 -2.56 -25.85 -0.76
CA ARG A 277 -3.21 -26.81 -1.68
C ARG A 277 -3.96 -27.90 -0.93
N LYS A 278 -3.41 -28.39 0.20
CA LYS A 278 -4.05 -29.38 1.05
C LYS A 278 -5.29 -28.82 1.76
N ALA A 279 -5.22 -27.58 2.25
CA ALA A 279 -6.26 -26.96 3.06
C ALA A 279 -7.41 -26.35 2.22
N ALA A 280 -7.10 -25.69 1.11
CA ALA A 280 -8.08 -24.97 0.30
C ALA A 280 -8.95 -25.87 -0.61
N GLY A 281 -8.67 -27.19 -0.64
CA GLY A 281 -9.40 -28.13 -1.50
C GLY A 281 -9.22 -27.82 -3.00
N GLU A 282 -10.11 -28.36 -3.83
CA GLU A 282 -10.08 -28.22 -5.30
C GLU A 282 -11.03 -27.14 -5.83
N ASP A 283 -12.01 -26.70 -5.02
CA ASP A 283 -12.98 -25.68 -5.45
C ASP A 283 -12.32 -24.30 -5.52
N ARG A 284 -12.33 -23.74 -6.72
CA ARG A 284 -11.76 -22.42 -7.03
C ARG A 284 -12.81 -21.36 -7.32
N ARG A 285 -14.08 -21.62 -7.00
CA ARG A 285 -15.18 -20.67 -7.29
C ARG A 285 -15.32 -19.56 -6.28
N ASP A 286 -14.97 -19.81 -5.02
CA ASP A 286 -15.10 -18.83 -3.94
C ASP A 286 -13.75 -18.58 -3.25
N TYR A 287 -13.08 -17.52 -3.70
CA TYR A 287 -11.80 -17.10 -3.14
C TYR A 287 -11.90 -16.70 -1.66
N ILE A 288 -12.94 -15.94 -1.31
CA ILE A 288 -13.11 -15.43 0.06
C ILE A 288 -13.28 -16.61 1.03
N ALA A 289 -14.20 -17.52 0.71
CA ALA A 289 -14.43 -18.69 1.54
C ALA A 289 -13.18 -19.58 1.66
N ALA A 290 -12.45 -19.77 0.56
CA ALA A 290 -11.21 -20.56 0.56
C ALA A 290 -10.12 -19.97 1.47
N ILE A 291 -9.93 -18.64 1.45
CA ILE A 291 -8.91 -17.99 2.29
C ILE A 291 -9.35 -17.93 3.75
N GLN A 292 -10.59 -17.57 4.02
CA GLN A 292 -11.10 -17.48 5.39
C GLN A 292 -11.27 -18.85 6.06
N GLY A 293 -11.42 -19.89 5.26
CA GLY A 293 -11.46 -21.29 5.74
C GLY A 293 -10.09 -21.91 6.05
N LEU A 294 -8.99 -21.21 5.80
CA LEU A 294 -7.66 -21.76 6.07
C LEU A 294 -7.44 -21.97 7.59
N PRO A 295 -6.81 -23.08 7.99
CA PRO A 295 -6.31 -23.24 9.34
C PRO A 295 -5.37 -22.09 9.73
N ALA A 296 -5.41 -21.70 11.00
CA ALA A 296 -4.62 -20.56 11.50
C ALA A 296 -3.12 -20.69 11.20
N GLU A 297 -2.58 -21.91 11.26
CA GLU A 297 -1.17 -22.19 10.99
C GLU A 297 -0.82 -21.97 9.51
N VAL A 298 -1.71 -22.39 8.60
CA VAL A 298 -1.55 -22.16 7.15
C VAL A 298 -1.61 -20.68 6.84
N SER A 299 -2.61 -19.97 7.38
CA SER A 299 -2.71 -18.52 7.26
C SER A 299 -1.44 -17.82 7.78
N ALA A 300 -0.93 -18.20 8.95
CA ALA A 300 0.33 -17.69 9.47
C ALA A 300 1.54 -18.02 8.57
N GLY A 301 1.53 -19.17 7.90
CA GLY A 301 2.54 -19.55 6.89
C GLY A 301 2.59 -18.57 5.74
N GLY A 302 1.44 -18.17 5.20
CA GLY A 302 1.32 -17.18 4.14
C GLY A 302 1.78 -15.79 4.58
N VAL A 303 1.43 -15.38 5.80
CA VAL A 303 1.92 -14.12 6.39
C VAL A 303 3.45 -14.13 6.49
N ARG A 304 4.05 -15.23 6.98
CA ARG A 304 5.52 -15.36 7.07
C ARG A 304 6.19 -15.28 5.70
N TRP A 305 5.64 -15.97 4.70
CA TRP A 305 6.18 -15.92 3.34
C TRP A 305 6.19 -14.50 2.78
N LEU A 306 5.02 -13.85 2.74
CA LEU A 306 4.90 -12.50 2.19
C LEU A 306 5.63 -11.44 3.02
N GLY A 307 5.67 -11.62 4.34
CA GLY A 307 6.45 -10.76 5.25
C GLY A 307 7.95 -10.88 4.95
N SER A 308 8.47 -12.10 4.82
CA SER A 308 9.87 -12.33 4.43
C SER A 308 10.21 -11.70 3.07
N LEU A 309 9.27 -11.71 2.11
CA LEU A 309 9.45 -11.05 0.83
C LEU A 309 9.57 -9.52 0.98
N VAL A 310 8.70 -8.91 1.77
CA VAL A 310 8.74 -7.46 2.04
C VAL A 310 10.05 -7.09 2.74
N GLU A 311 10.44 -7.83 3.76
CA GLU A 311 11.68 -7.61 4.52
C GLU A 311 12.94 -7.76 3.64
N ASP A 312 13.01 -8.82 2.81
CA ASP A 312 14.14 -9.04 1.91
C ASP A 312 14.30 -7.89 0.91
N LEU A 313 13.22 -7.44 0.28
CA LEU A 313 13.25 -6.33 -0.66
C LEU A 313 13.67 -5.01 0.00
N CYS A 314 13.11 -4.70 1.17
CA CYS A 314 13.49 -3.51 1.94
C CYS A 314 14.97 -3.56 2.38
N ALA A 315 15.44 -4.70 2.84
CA ALA A 315 16.84 -4.88 3.23
C ALA A 315 17.81 -4.77 2.04
N ARG A 316 17.43 -5.29 0.87
CA ARG A 316 18.21 -5.15 -0.36
C ARG A 316 18.32 -3.69 -0.78
N ALA A 317 17.20 -2.97 -0.78
CA ALA A 317 17.17 -1.54 -1.08
C ALA A 317 18.02 -0.72 -0.09
N ALA A 318 17.93 -1.01 1.21
CA ALA A 318 18.73 -0.34 2.23
C ALA A 318 20.24 -0.54 2.06
N ARG A 319 20.68 -1.71 1.57
CA ARG A 319 22.11 -1.97 1.28
C ARG A 319 22.66 -1.11 0.15
N VAL A 320 21.83 -0.66 -0.78
CA VAL A 320 22.26 0.22 -1.89
C VAL A 320 22.58 1.63 -1.39
N VAL A 321 21.92 2.09 -0.32
CA VAL A 321 22.04 3.46 0.21
C VAL A 321 22.32 3.47 1.72
N PRO A 322 23.46 2.93 2.14
CA PRO A 322 23.77 2.72 3.56
C PRO A 322 23.80 4.01 4.40
N SER A 323 24.13 5.16 3.79
CA SER A 323 24.14 6.45 4.50
C SER A 323 22.74 6.90 4.96
N MET A 324 21.68 6.36 4.39
CA MET A 324 20.31 6.69 4.77
C MET A 324 19.87 6.02 6.07
N ASN A 325 20.54 4.94 6.48
CA ASN A 325 20.17 4.14 7.67
C ASN A 325 18.72 3.69 7.69
N LEU A 326 18.17 3.29 6.53
CA LEU A 326 16.79 2.88 6.36
C LEU A 326 16.42 1.69 7.25
N PHE A 327 15.19 1.71 7.77
CA PHE A 327 14.58 0.62 8.56
C PHE A 327 15.35 0.22 9.84
N ARG A 328 16.19 1.09 10.41
CA ARG A 328 16.96 0.79 11.61
C ARG A 328 16.25 1.09 12.93
N ASN A 329 15.20 1.92 12.88
CA ASN A 329 14.30 2.12 14.01
C ASN A 329 12.97 1.45 13.66
N PRO A 330 12.63 0.27 14.23
CA PRO A 330 11.25 -0.17 14.22
C PRO A 330 10.43 0.89 14.97
N ALA A 331 9.42 1.42 14.29
CA ALA A 331 8.49 2.39 14.87
C ALA A 331 7.69 1.75 15.99
#